data_d5ae254e2490f0f6898c94425c123f07
#
_entry.id   d5ae254e2490f0f6898c94425c123f07
#
_cell.length_a   1.000
_cell.length_b   1.000
_cell.length_c   1.000
_cell.angle_alpha   90.00
_cell.angle_beta   90.00
_cell.angle_gamma   90.00
#
_symmetry.space_group_name_H-M   'P 1'
#
loop_
_entity.id
_entity.type
_entity.pdbx_description
1 polymer ?
#
loop_
_entity_poly.entity_id
_entity_poly.type
_entity_poly.pdbx_seq_one_letter_code
_entity_poly.pdbx_strand_id
1 'polypeptide(L)'
;PGVAGPVSPRPSDWRVDTREFTIPAGIGMEFKYELDRGATMLYSWKADGFVDYDFHTEPEGKPSSASDSFDKGQASQRRGAYTAPYDGIHGWYWENKSNKDVIVRLQTAGFYDEAVLFAPKEPPQPMEIPERAEALK
;
A
#
# COMPACT_ATOMS: atom_id res chain seq x y z
N PRO A 1 -21.15 2.74 -13.76
CA PRO A 1 -20.03 2.03 -14.34
C PRO A 1 -19.30 1.23 -13.29
N GLY A 2 -18.96 0.02 -13.64
CA GLY A 2 -18.26 -0.86 -12.77
C GLY A 2 -16.77 -0.56 -12.70
N VAL A 3 -16.09 -1.25 -11.79
CA VAL A 3 -14.63 -1.17 -11.67
C VAL A 3 -13.94 -2.25 -12.49
N ALA A 4 -14.71 -3.22 -12.99
CA ALA A 4 -14.20 -4.32 -13.77
C ALA A 4 -14.52 -4.12 -15.24
N GLY A 5 -13.61 -4.56 -16.08
CA GLY A 5 -13.73 -4.50 -17.52
C GLY A 5 -12.33 -4.57 -18.12
N PRO A 6 -12.22 -4.99 -19.38
CA PRO A 6 -10.91 -5.10 -20.02
C PRO A 6 -10.21 -3.76 -20.19
N VAL A 7 -10.97 -2.66 -20.26
CA VAL A 7 -10.40 -1.32 -20.37
C VAL A 7 -11.07 -0.42 -19.34
N SER A 8 -10.27 0.30 -18.57
CA SER A 8 -10.77 1.21 -17.55
C SER A 8 -10.01 2.54 -17.67
N PRO A 9 -10.52 3.48 -18.48
CA PRO A 9 -9.88 4.79 -18.61
C PRO A 9 -9.86 5.54 -17.28
N ARG A 10 -8.76 6.22 -16.99
CA ARG A 10 -8.57 6.95 -15.75
C ARG A 10 -8.35 8.44 -16.03
N PRO A 11 -8.77 9.33 -15.11
CA PRO A 11 -8.65 10.77 -15.34
C PRO A 11 -7.24 11.31 -15.18
N SER A 12 -6.37 10.61 -14.48
CA SER A 12 -4.99 11.02 -14.27
C SER A 12 -4.02 9.93 -14.67
N ASP A 13 -2.76 10.33 -14.81
CA ASP A 13 -1.70 9.42 -15.23
C ASP A 13 -1.28 8.49 -14.10
N TRP A 14 -0.73 7.34 -14.45
CA TRP A 14 -0.22 6.41 -13.45
C TRP A 14 1.17 6.84 -12.95
N ARG A 15 1.49 6.43 -11.73
CA ARG A 15 2.74 6.74 -11.05
C ARG A 15 3.50 5.45 -10.75
N VAL A 16 4.79 5.59 -10.46
CA VAL A 16 5.60 4.52 -9.87
C VAL A 16 6.14 5.01 -8.54
N ASP A 17 6.29 4.09 -7.60
CA ASP A 17 6.78 4.43 -6.27
C ASP A 17 7.63 3.28 -5.75
N THR A 18 8.77 3.61 -5.14
CA THR A 18 9.65 2.63 -4.51
C THR A 18 9.97 3.12 -3.11
N ARG A 19 9.65 2.31 -2.12
CA ARG A 19 9.86 2.66 -0.71
C ARG A 19 10.62 1.55 -0.01
N GLU A 20 11.38 1.93 0.99
CA GLU A 20 12.06 1.00 1.86
C GLU A 20 11.74 1.37 3.30
N PHE A 21 11.30 0.38 4.08
CA PHE A 21 10.93 0.57 5.47
C PHE A 21 11.75 -0.35 6.34
N THR A 22 12.33 0.19 7.41
CA THR A 22 12.95 -0.63 8.47
C THR A 22 11.92 -0.79 9.57
N ILE A 23 11.52 -2.03 9.83
CA ILE A 23 10.56 -2.34 10.88
C ILE A 23 11.31 -2.98 12.04
N PRO A 24 11.44 -2.26 13.18
CA PRO A 24 12.14 -2.81 14.33
C PRO A 24 11.47 -4.06 14.87
N ALA A 25 12.24 -4.86 15.61
CA ALA A 25 11.74 -6.05 16.27
C ALA A 25 10.50 -5.74 17.10
N GLY A 26 9.44 -6.53 16.94
CA GLY A 26 8.20 -6.40 17.70
C GLY A 26 7.28 -5.27 17.29
N ILE A 27 7.59 -4.57 16.19
CA ILE A 27 6.86 -3.38 15.76
C ILE A 27 6.06 -3.67 14.49
N GLY A 28 4.94 -2.95 14.34
CA GLY A 28 4.15 -2.95 13.12
C GLY A 28 4.05 -1.55 12.54
N MET A 29 3.82 -1.47 11.23
CA MET A 29 3.57 -0.21 10.55
C MET A 29 2.66 -0.41 9.36
N GLU A 30 2.04 0.67 8.90
CA GLU A 30 1.16 0.63 7.74
C GLU A 30 1.59 1.66 6.72
N PHE A 31 1.44 1.30 5.46
CA PHE A 31 1.65 2.22 4.35
C PHE A 31 0.56 2.00 3.32
N LYS A 32 -0.18 3.07 2.99
CA LYS A 32 -1.34 2.98 2.11
C LYS A 32 -1.31 4.06 1.06
N TYR A 33 -1.88 3.74 -0.09
CA TYR A 33 -2.05 4.66 -1.20
C TYR A 33 -3.51 5.08 -1.30
N GLU A 34 -3.74 6.34 -1.66
CA GLU A 34 -5.07 6.82 -1.97
C GLU A 34 -5.43 6.41 -3.39
N LEU A 35 -6.50 5.62 -3.52
CA LEU A 35 -6.98 5.15 -4.80
C LEU A 35 -8.48 5.43 -4.89
N ASP A 36 -8.89 5.93 -6.06
CA ASP A 36 -10.29 6.06 -6.36
C ASP A 36 -10.86 4.73 -6.85
N ARG A 37 -12.15 4.55 -6.70
CA ARG A 37 -12.82 3.35 -7.19
C ARG A 37 -12.46 3.09 -8.65
N GLY A 38 -12.07 1.85 -8.95
CA GLY A 38 -11.68 1.42 -10.28
C GLY A 38 -10.22 1.63 -10.62
N ALA A 39 -9.46 2.34 -9.79
CA ALA A 39 -8.05 2.53 -10.00
C ALA A 39 -7.28 1.24 -9.71
N THR A 40 -6.34 0.93 -10.58
CA THR A 40 -5.52 -0.27 -10.47
C THR A 40 -4.12 0.06 -9.98
N MET A 41 -3.56 -0.84 -9.19
CA MET A 41 -2.19 -0.75 -8.70
C MET A 41 -1.52 -2.12 -8.82
N LEU A 42 -0.37 -2.16 -9.47
CA LEU A 42 0.52 -3.31 -9.44
C LEU A 42 1.46 -3.17 -8.26
N TYR A 43 1.82 -4.27 -7.62
CA TYR A 43 2.70 -4.19 -6.45
C TYR A 43 3.63 -5.39 -6.35
N SER A 44 4.77 -5.15 -5.71
CA SER A 44 5.71 -6.19 -5.31
C SER A 44 6.42 -5.70 -4.06
N TRP A 45 6.43 -6.53 -3.02
CA TRP A 45 7.27 -6.21 -1.86
C TRP A 45 8.10 -7.42 -1.46
N LYS A 46 9.28 -7.13 -0.92
CA LYS A 46 10.19 -8.14 -0.37
C LYS A 46 10.70 -7.66 0.97
N ALA A 47 10.80 -8.60 1.90
CA ALA A 47 11.39 -8.37 3.20
C ALA A 47 12.59 -9.30 3.37
N ASP A 48 13.57 -8.90 4.17
CA ASP A 48 14.73 -9.73 4.47
C ASP A 48 14.47 -10.70 5.63
N GLY A 49 13.21 -10.88 5.99
CA GLY A 49 12.74 -11.85 6.96
C GLY A 49 11.24 -12.01 6.82
N PHE A 50 10.66 -13.04 7.45
CA PHE A 50 9.21 -13.20 7.45
C PHE A 50 8.54 -12.14 8.29
N VAL A 51 7.43 -11.61 7.78
CA VAL A 51 6.58 -10.66 8.48
C VAL A 51 5.14 -11.12 8.40
N ASP A 52 4.35 -10.75 9.39
CA ASP A 52 2.90 -10.84 9.25
C ASP A 52 2.47 -9.67 8.40
N TYR A 53 1.60 -9.92 7.43
CA TYR A 53 1.12 -8.85 6.55
C TYR A 53 -0.39 -8.90 6.40
N ASP A 54 -0.95 -7.74 6.14
CA ASP A 54 -2.38 -7.61 5.91
C ASP A 54 -2.58 -6.48 4.90
N PHE A 55 -2.97 -6.83 3.67
CA PHE A 55 -3.40 -5.83 2.71
C PHE A 55 -4.83 -5.48 3.05
N HIS A 56 -5.03 -4.29 3.58
CA HIS A 56 -6.36 -3.86 3.99
C HIS A 56 -6.62 -2.43 3.57
N THR A 57 -7.89 -2.05 3.62
CA THR A 57 -8.37 -0.82 3.02
C THR A 57 -9.31 -0.11 3.96
N GLU A 58 -9.33 1.21 3.84
CA GLU A 58 -10.25 2.04 4.62
C GLU A 58 -11.06 2.89 3.66
N PRO A 59 -12.38 2.62 3.53
CA PRO A 59 -13.24 3.43 2.67
C PRO A 59 -13.27 4.89 3.11
N GLU A 60 -13.22 5.80 2.14
CA GLU A 60 -13.29 7.23 2.41
C GLU A 60 -14.62 7.59 3.08
N GLY A 61 -14.54 8.46 4.08
CA GLY A 61 -15.72 8.93 4.79
C GLY A 61 -16.34 7.92 5.75
N LYS A 62 -15.70 6.78 5.97
CA LYS A 62 -16.16 5.74 6.88
C LYS A 62 -15.18 5.60 8.05
N PRO A 63 -15.67 5.10 9.21
CA PRO A 63 -14.74 4.82 10.31
C PRO A 63 -13.78 3.70 9.97
N SER A 64 -12.63 3.65 10.64
CA SER A 64 -11.63 2.60 10.42
C SER A 64 -12.18 1.19 10.69
N SER A 65 -13.26 1.08 11.47
CA SER A 65 -13.94 -0.21 11.67
C SER A 65 -14.58 -0.77 10.40
N ALA A 66 -14.72 0.04 9.35
CA ALA A 66 -15.25 -0.39 8.05
C ALA A 66 -14.14 -0.92 7.13
N SER A 67 -12.92 -1.14 7.63
CA SER A 67 -11.83 -1.64 6.82
C SER A 67 -12.07 -3.08 6.35
N ASP A 68 -11.55 -3.40 5.16
CA ASP A 68 -11.61 -4.73 4.57
C ASP A 68 -10.20 -5.28 4.39
N SER A 69 -10.03 -6.57 4.67
CA SER A 69 -8.78 -7.28 4.41
C SER A 69 -8.94 -8.13 3.16
N PHE A 70 -8.02 -8.00 2.22
CA PHE A 70 -8.08 -8.75 0.96
C PHE A 70 -6.99 -9.80 0.82
N ASP A 71 -5.86 -9.65 1.50
CA ASP A 71 -4.77 -10.60 1.44
C ASP A 71 -3.97 -10.49 2.73
N LYS A 72 -3.91 -11.56 3.52
CA LYS A 72 -3.15 -11.55 4.75
C LYS A 72 -2.53 -12.89 5.05
N GLY A 73 -1.47 -12.87 5.83
CA GLY A 73 -0.75 -14.08 6.21
C GLY A 73 0.62 -13.76 6.74
N GLN A 74 1.53 -14.70 6.53
CA GLN A 74 2.93 -14.55 6.89
C GLN A 74 3.79 -14.88 5.68
N ALA A 75 4.67 -13.98 5.30
CA ALA A 75 5.52 -14.16 4.12
C ALA A 75 6.73 -13.24 4.18
N SER A 76 7.68 -13.48 3.28
CA SER A 76 8.81 -12.57 3.06
C SER A 76 8.68 -11.83 1.73
N GLN A 77 7.66 -12.12 0.94
CA GLN A 77 7.40 -11.41 -0.31
C GLN A 77 5.98 -11.68 -0.79
N ARG A 78 5.40 -10.69 -1.46
CA ARG A 78 4.12 -10.81 -2.16
C ARG A 78 4.16 -9.90 -3.39
N ARG A 79 3.41 -10.28 -4.41
CA ARG A 79 3.25 -9.47 -5.62
C ARG A 79 1.90 -9.76 -6.26
N GLY A 80 1.34 -8.75 -6.90
CA GLY A 80 0.05 -8.90 -7.53
C GLY A 80 -0.49 -7.61 -8.12
N ALA A 81 -1.77 -7.63 -8.39
CA ALA A 81 -2.52 -6.51 -8.93
C ALA A 81 -3.77 -6.30 -8.08
N TYR A 82 -4.11 -5.04 -7.88
CA TYR A 82 -5.26 -4.66 -7.06
C TYR A 82 -6.07 -3.60 -7.78
N THR A 83 -7.37 -3.75 -7.80
CA THR A 83 -8.29 -2.72 -8.30
C THR A 83 -9.18 -2.28 -7.16
N ALA A 84 -9.16 -0.99 -6.87
CA ALA A 84 -9.89 -0.45 -5.72
C ALA A 84 -11.40 -0.58 -5.90
N PRO A 85 -12.10 -1.22 -4.96
CA PRO A 85 -13.56 -1.36 -5.07
C PRO A 85 -14.32 -0.10 -4.63
N TYR A 86 -13.64 0.86 -4.01
CA TYR A 86 -14.20 2.13 -3.56
C TYR A 86 -13.09 3.15 -3.34
N ASP A 87 -13.46 4.41 -3.24
CA ASP A 87 -12.52 5.46 -2.88
C ASP A 87 -12.04 5.25 -1.45
N GLY A 88 -10.76 5.43 -1.21
CA GLY A 88 -10.20 5.27 0.12
C GLY A 88 -8.69 5.12 0.11
N ILE A 89 -8.15 4.68 1.23
CA ILE A 89 -6.73 4.35 1.34
C ILE A 89 -6.57 2.84 1.39
N HIS A 90 -5.60 2.34 0.63
CA HIS A 90 -5.45 0.91 0.35
C HIS A 90 -3.96 0.56 0.43
N GLY A 91 -3.62 -0.46 1.20
CA GLY A 91 -2.22 -0.86 1.31
C GLY A 91 -1.98 -1.86 2.41
N TRP A 92 -0.81 -1.80 3.01
CA TRP A 92 -0.30 -2.86 3.85
C TRP A 92 -0.12 -2.43 5.28
N TYR A 93 -0.38 -3.38 6.17
CA TYR A 93 0.14 -3.45 7.51
C TYR A 93 1.17 -4.56 7.52
N TRP A 94 2.37 -4.29 8.02
CA TRP A 94 3.40 -5.31 8.24
C TRP A 94 3.75 -5.31 9.71
N GLU A 95 3.87 -6.49 10.30
CA GLU A 95 4.30 -6.62 11.69
C GLU A 95 5.52 -7.54 11.75
N ASN A 96 6.57 -7.06 12.39
CA ASN A 96 7.80 -7.81 12.61
C ASN A 96 7.74 -8.48 13.97
N LYS A 97 7.41 -9.76 14.01
CA LYS A 97 7.34 -10.53 15.25
C LYS A 97 8.66 -11.20 15.62
N SER A 98 9.73 -10.93 14.87
CA SER A 98 11.04 -11.48 15.16
C SER A 98 11.78 -10.61 16.17
N ASN A 99 13.00 -11.04 16.54
CA ASN A 99 13.86 -10.31 17.46
C ASN A 99 14.93 -9.47 16.75
N LYS A 100 14.80 -9.27 15.44
CA LYS A 100 15.73 -8.48 14.64
C LYS A 100 14.93 -7.45 13.82
N ASP A 101 15.58 -6.38 13.40
CA ASP A 101 14.98 -5.46 12.43
C ASP A 101 14.75 -6.20 11.12
N VAL A 102 13.67 -5.83 10.44
CA VAL A 102 13.34 -6.35 9.10
C VAL A 102 13.20 -5.16 8.17
N ILE A 103 13.81 -5.27 7.00
CA ILE A 103 13.69 -4.27 5.95
C ILE A 103 12.70 -4.77 4.92
N VAL A 104 11.67 -3.96 4.65
CA VAL A 104 10.67 -4.23 3.62
C VAL A 104 10.89 -3.25 2.48
N ARG A 105 11.04 -3.76 1.26
CA ARG A 105 11.12 -2.94 0.06
C ARG A 105 9.86 -3.12 -0.77
N LEU A 106 9.16 -2.02 -1.00
CA LEU A 106 7.90 -1.98 -1.73
C LEU A 106 8.09 -1.25 -3.05
N GLN A 107 7.58 -1.85 -4.14
CA GLN A 107 7.52 -1.23 -5.45
C GLN A 107 6.09 -1.30 -5.94
N THR A 108 5.58 -0.17 -6.44
CA THR A 108 4.22 -0.11 -6.98
C THR A 108 4.20 0.68 -8.28
N ALA A 109 3.18 0.41 -9.08
CA ALA A 109 2.83 1.23 -10.23
C ALA A 109 1.31 1.30 -10.28
N GLY A 110 0.74 2.51 -10.27
CA GLY A 110 -0.71 2.62 -10.21
C GLY A 110 -1.23 4.03 -10.33
N PHE A 111 -2.56 4.13 -10.28
CA PHE A 111 -3.27 5.40 -10.44
C PHE A 111 -3.55 6.02 -9.07
N TYR A 112 -2.48 6.41 -8.39
CA TYR A 112 -2.51 7.10 -7.11
C TYR A 112 -1.64 8.35 -7.21
N ASP A 113 -1.89 9.33 -6.38
CA ASP A 113 -1.06 10.55 -6.30
C ASP A 113 -0.64 10.88 -4.87
N GLU A 114 -1.17 10.19 -3.89
CA GLU A 114 -0.87 10.39 -2.48
C GLU A 114 -0.73 9.06 -1.75
N ALA A 115 0.03 9.08 -0.66
CA ALA A 115 0.17 7.95 0.24
C ALA A 115 0.20 8.44 1.68
N VAL A 116 0.02 7.53 2.61
CA VAL A 116 0.06 7.84 4.03
C VAL A 116 0.80 6.72 4.78
N LEU A 117 1.68 7.15 5.68
CA LEU A 117 2.44 6.25 6.56
C LEU A 117 1.87 6.32 7.97
N PHE A 118 1.62 5.17 8.55
CA PHE A 118 1.20 5.03 9.94
C PHE A 118 2.29 4.30 10.71
N ALA A 119 3.00 5.02 11.56
CA ALA A 119 4.01 4.45 12.45
C ALA A 119 3.50 4.47 13.89
N PRO A 120 3.99 3.57 14.76
CA PRO A 120 3.52 3.52 16.14
C PRO A 120 3.75 4.83 16.87
N LYS A 121 2.73 5.28 17.63
CA LYS A 121 2.78 6.47 18.48
C LYS A 121 2.99 7.78 17.72
N GLU A 122 2.81 7.76 16.42
CA GLU A 122 2.91 8.95 15.59
C GLU A 122 1.60 9.20 14.85
N PRO A 123 1.25 10.46 14.57
CA PRO A 123 0.07 10.73 13.76
C PRO A 123 0.29 10.24 12.32
N PRO A 124 -0.78 10.02 11.56
CA PRO A 124 -0.65 9.68 10.15
C PRO A 124 0.21 10.70 9.42
N GLN A 125 1.13 10.23 8.61
CA GLN A 125 2.08 11.08 7.91
C GLN A 125 1.83 11.02 6.40
N PRO A 126 1.33 12.11 5.80
CA PRO A 126 1.19 12.17 4.34
C PRO A 126 2.56 12.06 3.67
N MET A 127 2.60 11.30 2.58
CA MET A 127 3.83 11.05 1.83
C MET A 127 3.60 11.48 0.38
N GLU A 128 4.45 12.37 -0.11
CA GLU A 128 4.38 12.78 -1.49
C GLU A 128 4.86 11.67 -2.42
N ILE A 129 4.22 11.59 -3.58
CA ILE A 129 4.61 10.68 -4.65
C ILE A 129 5.00 11.55 -5.83
N PRO A 130 6.26 11.48 -6.30
CA PRO A 130 6.68 12.30 -7.43
C PRO A 130 5.94 11.87 -8.70
N GLU A 131 5.87 12.78 -9.67
CA GLU A 131 5.35 12.41 -10.98
C GLU A 131 6.24 11.34 -11.61
N ARG A 132 5.65 10.51 -12.48
CA ARG A 132 6.37 9.38 -13.07
C ARG A 132 7.68 9.79 -13.75
N ALA A 133 7.68 10.91 -14.45
CA ALA A 133 8.89 11.39 -15.12
C ALA A 133 10.03 11.66 -14.12
N GLU A 134 9.71 12.20 -12.95
CA GLU A 134 10.71 12.42 -11.89
C GLU A 134 11.17 11.10 -11.28
N ALA A 135 10.25 10.17 -11.04
CA ALA A 135 10.56 8.89 -10.41
C ALA A 135 11.46 8.01 -11.29
N LEU A 136 11.44 8.21 -12.61
CA LEU A 136 12.19 7.40 -13.56
C LEU A 136 13.54 8.02 -13.95
N LYS A 137 13.89 9.14 -13.39
CA LYS A 137 15.19 9.78 -13.66
C LYS A 137 16.33 9.01 -13.01
#